data_570120adf60fc2300896c5c9e81778a2
#
_entry.id   570120adf60fc2300896c5c9e81778a2
#
_cell.length_a   1.000
_cell.length_b   1.000
_cell.length_c   1.000
_cell.angle_alpha   90.00
_cell.angle_beta   90.00
_cell.angle_gamma   90.00
#
_symmetry.space_group_name_H-M   'P 1'
#
loop_
_entity.id
_entity.type
_entity.pdbx_description
1 polymer ?
#
loop_
_entity_poly.entity_id
_entity_poly.type
_entity_poly.pdbx_seq_one_letter_code
_entity_poly.pdbx_strand_id
1 'polypeptide(L)'
;MRLWRKIAFALLFVPLVASAQFKDLDAAMSNLNRGFGSGDVQAIVAGIGDGEQVMLQFPGLSDKSGFFGRDQAAYLLDGLFNKAKPTGFDPTSSKKSSAEGQYHITARWTIENGGQTETRDLYVTLRNKGDRWSIASVRSASR
;
A
#
# COMPACT_ATOMS: atom_id res chain seq x y z
N MET A 1 20.71 46.31 9.36
CA MET A 1 20.69 45.80 9.34
C MET A 1 20.20 44.96 9.34
N ARG A 2 19.98 44.60 9.20
CA ARG A 2 19.55 43.84 9.30
C ARG A 2 19.49 42.80 8.88
N LEU A 3 19.59 42.26 8.67
CA LEU A 3 19.65 41.34 8.29
C LEU A 3 19.41 40.33 8.68
N TRP A 4 19.45 40.10 8.99
CA TRP A 4 19.32 39.19 9.47
C TRP A 4 18.46 38.48 9.57
N ARG A 5 18.05 38.51 9.47
CA ARG A 5 17.20 37.92 9.67
C ARG A 5 16.84 37.00 9.16
N LYS A 6 16.93 36.70 8.86
CA LYS A 6 16.59 35.92 8.45
C LYS A 6 16.66 34.81 8.54
N ILE A 7 16.75 34.38 8.78
CA ILE A 7 16.85 33.39 8.92
C ILE A 7 16.26 32.49 9.19
N ALA A 8 15.97 32.17 9.42
CA ALA A 8 15.46 31.37 9.66
C ALA A 8 14.98 30.46 9.40
N PHE A 9 14.85 30.13 9.32
CA PHE A 9 14.38 29.29 9.16
C PHE A 9 14.26 28.26 8.96
N ALA A 10 14.34 27.90 8.94
CA ALA A 10 14.24 27.08 8.75
C ALA A 10 14.12 26.06 8.93
N LEU A 11 14.08 25.67 9.25
CA LEU A 11 13.91 24.73 9.47
C LEU A 11 13.22 23.96 9.64
N LEU A 12 12.91 23.76 9.72
CA LEU A 12 12.27 23.03 9.96
C LEU A 12 11.95 22.12 9.50
N PHE A 13 11.89 21.68 9.36
CA PHE A 13 11.52 20.80 8.90
C PHE A 13 11.44 19.75 9.17
N VAL A 14 11.17 19.39 9.39
CA VAL A 14 11.07 18.45 9.68
C VAL A 14 10.62 17.42 9.35
N PRO A 15 10.47 16.83 9.46
CA PRO A 15 10.09 15.84 9.09
C PRO A 15 9.33 14.99 9.30
N LEU A 16 8.99 14.77 9.45
CA LEU A 16 8.50 14.05 9.68
C LEU A 16 8.03 13.05 9.46
N VAL A 17 7.78 12.94 9.64
CA VAL A 17 7.53 12.05 9.53
C VAL A 17 7.03 11.11 9.57
N ALA A 18 6.84 10.84 9.71
CA ALA A 18 6.64 9.57 9.86
C ALA A 18 5.32 9.01 10.04
N SER A 19 4.40 9.53 9.57
CA SER A 19 3.13 8.86 9.57
C SER A 19 3.18 7.71 8.59
N ALA A 20 2.85 6.51 9.06
CA ALA A 20 2.81 5.33 8.24
C ALA A 20 1.41 5.05 7.75
N GLN A 21 0.57 6.05 7.69
CA GLN A 21 -0.80 5.91 7.23
C GLN A 21 -1.07 6.94 6.17
N PHE A 22 -2.04 6.62 5.33
CA PHE A 22 -2.40 7.54 4.26
C PHE A 22 -3.25 8.67 4.80
N LYS A 23 -3.01 9.85 4.30
CA LYS A 23 -3.70 11.03 4.75
C LYS A 23 -5.16 11.04 4.31
N ASP A 24 -5.40 10.61 3.07
CA ASP A 24 -6.75 10.55 2.53
C ASP A 24 -6.81 9.42 1.50
N LEU A 25 -7.97 9.21 0.92
CA LEU A 25 -8.16 8.12 -0.02
C LEU A 25 -7.39 8.32 -1.31
N ASP A 26 -7.22 9.58 -1.75
CA ASP A 26 -6.44 9.83 -2.95
C ASP A 26 -4.97 9.44 -2.74
N ALA A 27 -4.43 9.77 -1.57
CA ALA A 27 -3.06 9.36 -1.24
C ALA A 27 -2.96 7.84 -1.18
N ALA A 28 -3.97 7.19 -0.61
CA ALA A 28 -3.99 5.73 -0.56
C ALA A 28 -4.00 5.12 -1.94
N MET A 29 -4.85 5.63 -2.83
CA MET A 29 -4.93 5.11 -4.19
C MET A 29 -3.62 5.33 -4.95
N SER A 30 -3.00 6.49 -4.76
CA SER A 30 -1.73 6.78 -5.41
C SER A 30 -0.65 5.81 -4.94
N ASN A 31 -0.59 5.54 -3.64
CA ASN A 31 0.40 4.62 -3.10
C ASN A 31 0.14 3.17 -3.54
N LEU A 32 -1.13 2.77 -3.59
CA LEU A 32 -1.47 1.44 -4.08
C LEU A 32 -1.08 1.27 -5.54
N ASN A 33 -1.28 2.32 -6.33
CA ASN A 33 -0.90 2.27 -7.74
C ASN A 33 0.62 2.17 -7.91
N ARG A 34 1.39 2.94 -7.15
CA ARG A 34 2.85 2.83 -7.20
C ARG A 34 3.32 1.46 -6.72
N GLY A 35 2.68 0.95 -5.68
CA GLY A 35 3.06 -0.33 -5.10
C GLY A 35 2.71 -1.50 -6.00
N PHE A 36 1.44 -1.66 -6.28
CA PHE A 36 0.97 -2.80 -7.05
C PHE A 36 1.02 -2.58 -8.55
N GLY A 37 1.16 -1.35 -9.00
CA GLY A 37 1.30 -1.07 -10.41
C GLY A 37 2.73 -1.03 -10.90
N SER A 38 3.70 -0.74 -10.02
CA SER A 38 5.10 -0.59 -10.42
C SER A 38 6.07 -1.37 -9.54
N GLY A 39 5.60 -2.00 -8.49
CA GLY A 39 6.47 -2.79 -7.62
C GLY A 39 7.18 -2.00 -6.54
N ASP A 40 6.68 -0.82 -6.19
CA ASP A 40 7.26 0.00 -5.13
C ASP A 40 6.76 -0.48 -3.77
N VAL A 41 7.52 -1.37 -3.15
CA VAL A 41 7.13 -1.98 -1.88
C VAL A 41 6.98 -0.92 -0.79
N GLN A 42 7.82 0.10 -0.79
CA GLN A 42 7.76 1.12 0.25
C GLN A 42 6.45 1.92 0.18
N ALA A 43 5.89 2.08 -1.02
CA ALA A 43 4.61 2.76 -1.16
C ALA A 43 3.48 1.97 -0.50
N ILE A 44 3.59 0.64 -0.49
CA ILE A 44 2.59 -0.20 0.15
C ILE A 44 2.76 -0.19 1.67
N VAL A 45 3.99 -0.41 2.13
CA VAL A 45 4.21 -0.52 3.58
C VAL A 45 4.03 0.82 4.29
N ALA A 46 4.09 1.92 3.55
CA ALA A 46 3.75 3.22 4.11
C ALA A 46 2.31 3.26 4.60
N GLY A 47 1.46 2.38 4.09
CA GLY A 47 0.07 2.29 4.52
C GLY A 47 -0.18 1.36 5.68
N ILE A 48 0.86 0.78 6.26
CA ILE A 48 0.70 -0.10 7.42
C ILE A 48 1.03 0.72 8.67
N GLY A 49 0.06 0.87 9.56
CA GLY A 49 0.25 1.67 10.75
C GLY A 49 1.25 1.05 11.71
N ASP A 50 1.86 1.90 12.52
CA ASP A 50 2.81 1.44 13.53
C ASP A 50 2.14 0.46 14.47
N GLY A 51 2.77 -0.69 14.66
CA GLY A 51 2.24 -1.72 15.53
C GLY A 51 1.04 -2.44 14.97
N GLU A 52 0.63 -2.13 13.75
CA GLU A 52 -0.48 -2.79 13.09
C GLU A 52 0.01 -3.90 12.20
N GLN A 53 -0.90 -4.74 11.79
CA GLN A 53 -0.63 -5.83 10.88
C GLN A 53 -1.57 -5.74 9.69
N VAL A 54 -1.08 -6.20 8.55
CA VAL A 54 -1.87 -6.28 7.33
C VAL A 54 -2.05 -7.76 6.98
N MET A 55 -3.24 -8.10 6.54
CA MET A 55 -3.48 -9.46 6.06
C MET A 55 -3.09 -9.53 4.58
N LEU A 56 -2.22 -10.44 4.24
CA LEU A 56 -1.76 -10.63 2.87
C LEU A 56 -2.02 -12.06 2.43
N GLN A 57 -2.56 -12.21 1.22
CA GLN A 57 -2.83 -13.52 0.66
C GLN A 57 -2.76 -13.46 -0.86
N PHE A 58 -1.82 -14.21 -1.42
CA PHE A 58 -1.59 -14.23 -2.87
C PHE A 58 -1.52 -15.68 -3.35
N PRO A 59 -2.68 -16.35 -3.49
CA PRO A 59 -2.69 -17.77 -3.85
C PRO A 59 -1.98 -18.02 -5.17
N GLY A 60 -1.16 -19.05 -5.21
CA GLY A 60 -0.41 -19.40 -6.41
C GLY A 60 0.82 -18.56 -6.65
N LEU A 61 1.01 -17.49 -5.91
CA LEU A 61 2.19 -16.63 -6.04
C LEU A 61 3.07 -16.69 -4.80
N SER A 62 2.46 -16.81 -3.64
CA SER A 62 3.19 -16.93 -2.39
C SER A 62 2.52 -18.01 -1.57
N ASP A 63 3.33 -18.86 -0.94
CA ASP A 63 2.82 -19.88 -0.04
C ASP A 63 2.65 -19.34 1.38
N LYS A 64 2.97 -18.08 1.60
CA LYS A 64 2.81 -17.44 2.89
C LYS A 64 1.59 -16.55 2.87
N SER A 65 0.72 -16.75 3.83
CA SER A 65 -0.47 -15.91 3.98
C SER A 65 -0.72 -15.73 5.46
N GLY A 66 -1.37 -14.63 5.81
CA GLY A 66 -1.69 -14.33 7.19
C GLY A 66 -1.49 -12.85 7.48
N PHE A 67 -1.24 -12.57 8.75
CA PHE A 67 -1.07 -11.20 9.21
C PHE A 67 0.41 -10.89 9.39
N PHE A 68 0.84 -9.77 8.84
CA PHE A 68 2.25 -9.40 8.83
C PHE A 68 2.40 -7.97 9.30
N GLY A 69 3.38 -7.73 10.16
CA GLY A 69 3.78 -6.38 10.51
C GLY A 69 4.49 -5.73 9.34
N ARG A 70 4.86 -4.47 9.51
CA ARG A 70 5.42 -3.69 8.41
C ARG A 70 6.67 -4.32 7.80
N ASP A 71 7.62 -4.71 8.65
CA ASP A 71 8.89 -5.25 8.14
C ASP A 71 8.68 -6.61 7.48
N GLN A 72 7.83 -7.44 8.07
CA GLN A 72 7.53 -8.74 7.50
C GLN A 72 6.80 -8.61 6.17
N ALA A 73 5.87 -7.66 6.09
CA ALA A 73 5.15 -7.40 4.85
C ALA A 73 6.10 -6.93 3.76
N ALA A 74 7.04 -6.04 4.11
CA ALA A 74 8.01 -5.56 3.14
C ALA A 74 8.85 -6.73 2.59
N TYR A 75 9.27 -7.60 3.46
CA TYR A 75 10.08 -8.75 3.05
C TYR A 75 9.28 -9.68 2.14
N LEU A 76 8.03 -9.96 2.50
CA LEU A 76 7.19 -10.82 1.69
C LEU A 76 6.94 -10.20 0.31
N LEU A 77 6.61 -8.92 0.28
CA LEU A 77 6.30 -8.23 -0.97
C LEU A 77 7.52 -8.10 -1.86
N ASP A 78 8.70 -7.86 -1.29
CA ASP A 78 9.94 -7.85 -2.08
C ASP A 78 10.15 -9.19 -2.78
N GLY A 79 9.99 -10.28 -2.05
CA GLY A 79 10.14 -11.61 -2.63
C GLY A 79 9.09 -11.89 -3.69
N LEU A 80 7.86 -11.49 -3.42
CA LEU A 80 6.76 -11.68 -4.35
C LEU A 80 7.00 -10.93 -5.64
N PHE A 81 7.39 -9.66 -5.56
CA PHE A 81 7.54 -8.82 -6.75
C PHE A 81 8.79 -9.16 -7.55
N ASN A 82 9.76 -9.83 -6.94
CA ASN A 82 10.87 -10.38 -7.70
C ASN A 82 10.45 -11.53 -8.59
N LYS A 83 9.46 -12.28 -8.15
CA LYS A 83 8.96 -13.44 -8.88
C LYS A 83 7.81 -13.06 -9.81
N ALA A 84 6.92 -12.21 -9.36
CA ALA A 84 5.74 -11.75 -10.09
C ALA A 84 5.81 -10.24 -10.16
N LYS A 85 6.43 -9.72 -11.20
CA LYS A 85 6.69 -8.30 -11.32
C LYS A 85 5.43 -7.53 -11.65
N PRO A 86 5.02 -6.58 -10.80
CA PRO A 86 3.83 -5.78 -11.12
C PRO A 86 4.06 -4.87 -12.31
N THR A 87 3.07 -4.82 -13.20
CA THR A 87 3.10 -3.95 -14.37
C THR A 87 1.84 -3.13 -14.53
N GLY A 88 0.79 -3.38 -13.74
CA GLY A 88 -0.42 -2.58 -13.85
C GLY A 88 -1.34 -2.79 -12.67
N PHE A 89 -1.99 -1.71 -12.28
CA PHE A 89 -2.98 -1.70 -11.21
C PHE A 89 -4.11 -0.78 -11.67
N ASP A 90 -5.28 -1.36 -11.91
CA ASP A 90 -6.40 -0.62 -12.48
C ASP A 90 -7.64 -0.82 -11.62
N PRO A 91 -8.00 0.16 -10.78
CA PRO A 91 -9.19 0.02 -9.95
C PRO A 91 -10.44 -0.11 -10.81
N THR A 92 -11.24 -1.14 -10.52
CA THR A 92 -12.47 -1.37 -11.24
C THR A 92 -13.70 -1.02 -10.42
N SER A 93 -13.57 -1.04 -9.10
CA SER A 93 -14.64 -0.57 -8.24
C SER A 93 -14.06 -0.19 -6.88
N SER A 94 -14.74 0.73 -6.21
CA SER A 94 -14.35 1.13 -4.87
C SER A 94 -15.59 1.63 -4.17
N LYS A 95 -15.74 1.26 -2.90
CA LYS A 95 -16.93 1.65 -2.17
C LYS A 95 -16.71 1.52 -0.68
N LYS A 96 -17.45 2.33 0.07
CA LYS A 96 -17.49 2.20 1.50
C LYS A 96 -18.13 0.89 1.88
N SER A 97 -17.57 0.25 2.88
CA SER A 97 -18.21 -0.90 3.49
C SER A 97 -19.37 -0.44 4.36
N SER A 98 -20.34 -1.33 4.56
CA SER A 98 -21.37 -1.09 5.57
C SER A 98 -20.75 -1.09 6.96
N ALA A 99 -19.61 -1.74 7.13
CA ALA A 99 -18.87 -1.67 8.37
C ALA A 99 -18.21 -0.30 8.46
N GLU A 100 -18.34 0.31 9.61
CA GLU A 100 -17.83 1.64 9.82
C GLU A 100 -16.33 1.73 9.64
N GLY A 101 -15.86 2.76 8.95
CA GLY A 101 -14.43 3.01 8.84
C GLY A 101 -13.70 2.11 7.87
N GLN A 102 -14.41 1.44 6.97
CA GLN A 102 -13.76 0.59 5.99
C GLN A 102 -14.10 1.02 4.57
N TYR A 103 -13.17 0.74 3.66
CA TYR A 103 -13.31 1.08 2.26
C TYR A 103 -12.71 -0.07 1.46
N HIS A 104 -13.47 -0.59 0.50
CA HIS A 104 -13.06 -1.75 -0.28
C HIS A 104 -12.77 -1.33 -1.70
N ILE A 105 -11.64 -1.79 -2.22
CA ILE A 105 -11.20 -1.52 -3.58
C ILE A 105 -11.01 -2.85 -4.28
N THR A 106 -11.57 -2.97 -5.48
CA THR A 106 -11.27 -4.08 -6.37
C THR A 106 -10.51 -3.50 -7.56
N ALA A 107 -9.42 -4.16 -7.93
CA ALA A 107 -8.58 -3.69 -9.01
C ALA A 107 -8.15 -4.85 -9.88
N ARG A 108 -7.88 -4.56 -11.15
CA ARG A 108 -7.22 -5.52 -12.02
C ARG A 108 -5.73 -5.33 -11.86
N TRP A 109 -5.07 -6.39 -11.48
CA TRP A 109 -3.64 -6.36 -11.16
C TRP A 109 -2.93 -7.19 -12.21
N THR A 110 -2.02 -6.57 -12.94
CA THR A 110 -1.27 -7.21 -14.00
C THR A 110 0.15 -7.44 -13.53
N ILE A 111 0.63 -8.66 -13.71
CA ILE A 111 1.97 -9.04 -13.29
C ILE A 111 2.63 -9.85 -14.40
N GLU A 112 3.95 -9.88 -14.36
CA GLU A 112 4.75 -10.76 -15.20
C GLU A 112 5.30 -11.88 -14.34
N ASN A 113 4.82 -13.09 -14.60
CA ASN A 113 5.17 -14.24 -13.79
C ASN A 113 5.76 -15.30 -14.70
N GLY A 114 7.07 -15.56 -14.53
CA GLY A 114 7.73 -16.56 -15.35
C GLY A 114 7.77 -16.21 -16.83
N GLY A 115 7.88 -14.93 -17.13
CA GLY A 115 7.93 -14.46 -18.52
C GLY A 115 6.57 -14.33 -19.18
N GLN A 116 5.50 -14.58 -18.44
CA GLN A 116 4.14 -14.47 -18.96
C GLN A 116 3.38 -13.38 -18.23
N THR A 117 2.60 -12.64 -18.98
CA THR A 117 1.72 -11.62 -18.41
C THR A 117 0.44 -12.28 -17.93
N GLU A 118 0.05 -11.99 -16.71
CA GLU A 118 -1.20 -12.51 -16.19
C GLU A 118 -1.92 -11.40 -15.42
N THR A 119 -3.24 -11.45 -15.41
CA THR A 119 -4.07 -10.47 -14.74
C THR A 119 -4.93 -11.17 -13.70
N ARG A 120 -4.98 -10.61 -12.53
CA ARG A 120 -5.79 -11.12 -11.42
C ARG A 120 -6.58 -9.98 -10.80
N ASP A 121 -7.69 -10.33 -10.19
CA ASP A 121 -8.39 -9.37 -9.36
C ASP A 121 -7.67 -9.23 -8.04
N LEU A 122 -7.52 -8.00 -7.60
CA LEU A 122 -6.89 -7.67 -6.33
C LEU A 122 -7.91 -6.97 -5.45
N TYR A 123 -8.05 -7.44 -4.23
CA TYR A 123 -9.02 -6.91 -3.29
C TYR A 123 -8.27 -6.27 -2.14
N VAL A 124 -8.49 -4.98 -1.95
CA VAL A 124 -7.82 -4.21 -0.92
C VAL A 124 -8.86 -3.64 0.03
N THR A 125 -8.64 -3.82 1.32
CA THR A 125 -9.48 -3.20 2.33
C THR A 125 -8.64 -2.15 3.06
N LEU A 126 -9.15 -0.94 3.09
CA LEU A 126 -8.57 0.14 3.85
C LEU A 126 -9.38 0.36 5.11
N ARG A 127 -8.72 0.74 6.19
CA ARG A 127 -9.35 1.03 7.46
C ARG A 127 -9.03 2.45 7.87
N ASN A 128 -10.08 3.17 8.26
CA ASN A 128 -9.91 4.52 8.78
C ASN A 128 -9.77 4.46 10.29
N LYS A 129 -8.74 5.11 10.79
CA LYS A 129 -8.54 5.26 12.23
C LYS A 129 -8.28 6.72 12.49
N GLY A 130 -9.29 7.37 13.06
CA GLY A 130 -9.21 8.80 13.22
C GLY A 130 -9.30 9.47 11.86
N ASP A 131 -8.27 10.22 11.49
CA ASP A 131 -8.23 10.92 10.21
C ASP A 131 -7.23 10.29 9.24
N ARG A 132 -6.83 9.05 9.50
CA ARG A 132 -5.82 8.38 8.68
C ARG A 132 -6.38 7.07 8.15
N TRP A 133 -5.88 6.69 7.00
CA TRP A 133 -6.23 5.43 6.36
C TRP A 133 -5.04 4.49 6.37
N SER A 134 -5.28 3.23 6.69
CA SER A 134 -4.25 2.20 6.65
C SER A 134 -4.76 1.01 5.88
N ILE A 135 -3.83 0.20 5.37
CA ILE A 135 -4.18 -1.01 4.65
C ILE A 135 -4.46 -2.10 5.67
N ALA A 136 -5.67 -2.65 5.63
CA ALA A 136 -6.06 -3.74 6.53
C ALA A 136 -5.81 -5.10 5.88
N SER A 137 -6.04 -5.21 4.57
CA SER A 137 -5.82 -6.49 3.88
C SER A 137 -5.60 -6.27 2.39
N VAL A 138 -4.83 -7.17 1.80
CA VAL A 138 -4.68 -7.27 0.36
C VAL A 138 -4.75 -8.75 0.01
N ARG A 139 -5.60 -9.07 -0.94
CA ARG A 139 -5.79 -10.45 -1.34
C ARG A 139 -5.97 -10.50 -2.86
N SER A 140 -5.26 -11.39 -3.51
CA SER A 140 -5.49 -11.59 -4.93
C SER A 140 -6.38 -12.81 -5.15
N ALA A 141 -7.12 -12.78 -6.24
CA ALA A 141 -7.88 -13.95 -6.64
C ALA A 141 -6.90 -15.02 -7.08
N SER A 142 -7.28 -16.28 -6.92
CA SER A 142 -6.50 -17.37 -7.49
C SER A 142 -6.86 -17.48 -8.96
N ARG A 143 -5.94 -18.08 -9.71
CA ARG A 143 -6.16 -18.24 -11.17
C ARG A 143 -7.08 -19.40 -11.48
#